data_35d73f9cb4f0866774cd04cdd922a817
#
_entry.id   35d73f9cb4f0866774cd04cdd922a817
#
_cell.length_a   1.000
_cell.length_b   1.000
_cell.length_c   1.000
_cell.angle_alpha   90.00
_cell.angle_beta   90.00
_cell.angle_gamma   90.00
#
_symmetry.space_group_name_H-M   'P 1'
#
loop_
_entity.id
_entity.type
_entity.pdbx_description
1 polymer ?
#
loop_
_entity_poly.entity_id
_entity_poly.type
_entity_poly.pdbx_seq_one_letter_code
_entity_poly.pdbx_strand_id
1 'polypeptide(L)'
;MRAIVWIVEGTWEASVDQAAAILPGNAEIALLHVAAQDVEEFAARPGARLLGRHPPPPSGPPLRAIAEEEAQALLAEAHARLARPARLVSRRGRVEREVVAACADADLLILVRDGELRLGPKSLGKQTRFVVDHAPCQVLLIWSEPPPGTETIPPPPPHER
;
A
#
# COMPACT_ATOMS: atom_id res chain seq x y z
N MET A 1 4.29 21.73 2.21
CA MET A 1 4.20 20.38 2.79
C MET A 1 4.00 19.39 1.66
N ARG A 2 4.87 18.39 1.58
CA ARG A 2 4.79 17.28 0.61
C ARG A 2 4.22 16.06 1.31
N ALA A 3 3.06 15.58 0.84
CA ALA A 3 2.36 14.44 1.42
C ALA A 3 2.29 13.29 0.40
N ILE A 4 2.54 12.08 0.88
CA ILE A 4 2.33 10.85 0.13
C ILE A 4 1.12 10.14 0.73
N VAL A 5 0.20 9.73 -0.14
CA VAL A 5 -0.93 8.86 0.22
C VAL A 5 -0.65 7.50 -0.40
N TRP A 6 -0.46 6.48 0.43
CA TRP A 6 -0.22 5.13 -0.07
C TRP A 6 -1.54 4.47 -0.45
N ILE A 7 -1.69 4.18 -1.73
CA ILE A 7 -2.89 3.64 -2.35
C ILE A 7 -2.76 2.12 -2.41
N VAL A 8 -3.59 1.43 -1.62
CA VAL A 8 -3.66 -0.03 -1.55
C VAL A 8 -5.07 -0.47 -1.89
N GLU A 9 -5.21 -1.43 -2.78
CA GLU A 9 -6.52 -1.98 -3.15
C GLU A 9 -7.32 -2.43 -1.92
N GLY A 10 -8.61 -2.10 -1.88
CA GLY A 10 -9.51 -2.43 -0.78
C GLY A 10 -9.49 -1.49 0.43
N THR A 11 -8.53 -0.56 0.51
CA THR A 11 -8.44 0.39 1.64
C THR A 11 -8.13 1.84 1.24
N TRP A 12 -7.85 2.08 -0.03
CA TRP A 12 -7.38 3.37 -0.53
C TRP A 12 -8.40 4.51 -0.32
N GLU A 13 -9.69 4.20 -0.33
CA GLU A 13 -10.75 5.20 -0.15
C GLU A 13 -10.58 5.93 1.18
N ALA A 14 -10.32 5.19 2.25
CA ALA A 14 -10.12 5.79 3.57
C ALA A 14 -8.89 6.70 3.61
N SER A 15 -7.78 6.31 2.97
CA SER A 15 -6.57 7.12 2.92
C SER A 15 -6.78 8.41 2.11
N VAL A 16 -7.53 8.35 1.02
CA VAL A 16 -7.85 9.51 0.18
C VAL A 16 -8.81 10.46 0.89
N ASP A 17 -9.86 9.94 1.53
CA ASP A 17 -10.81 10.76 2.30
C ASP A 17 -10.11 11.48 3.45
N GLN A 18 -9.23 10.79 4.16
CA GLN A 18 -8.45 11.39 5.22
C GLN A 18 -7.49 12.46 4.70
N ALA A 19 -6.83 12.21 3.58
CA ALA A 19 -5.96 13.18 2.92
C ALA A 19 -6.74 14.45 2.52
N ALA A 20 -7.93 14.28 1.93
CA ALA A 20 -8.79 15.38 1.56
C ALA A 20 -9.22 16.22 2.77
N ALA A 21 -9.49 15.57 3.90
CA ALA A 21 -9.96 16.22 5.12
C ALA A 21 -8.89 17.02 5.87
N ILE A 22 -7.64 16.52 5.91
CA ILE A 22 -6.61 17.09 6.80
C ILE A 22 -5.52 17.88 6.09
N LEU A 23 -5.25 17.58 4.81
CA LEU A 23 -4.15 18.23 4.11
C LEU A 23 -4.51 19.69 3.76
N PRO A 24 -3.62 20.64 4.04
CA PRO A 24 -3.85 22.03 3.68
C PRO A 24 -4.01 22.22 2.17
N GLY A 25 -4.72 23.26 1.75
CA GLY A 25 -5.02 23.49 0.33
C GLY A 25 -3.80 23.64 -0.58
N ASN A 26 -2.67 24.06 -0.04
CA ASN A 26 -1.39 24.21 -0.74
C ASN A 26 -0.44 23.02 -0.59
N ALA A 27 -0.90 21.89 -0.05
CA ALA A 27 -0.07 20.69 0.03
C ALA A 27 0.20 20.10 -1.36
N GLU A 28 1.44 19.71 -1.62
CA GLU A 28 1.82 18.89 -2.76
C GLU A 28 1.52 17.43 -2.44
N ILE A 29 0.57 16.84 -3.15
CA ILE A 29 0.08 15.48 -2.89
C ILE A 29 0.62 14.54 -3.96
N ALA A 30 1.13 13.39 -3.54
CA ALA A 30 1.41 12.26 -4.41
C ALA A 30 0.56 11.05 -3.98
N LEU A 31 -0.20 10.50 -4.92
CA LEU A 31 -0.88 9.22 -4.76
C LEU A 31 0.07 8.12 -5.24
N LEU A 32 0.54 7.28 -4.34
CA LEU A 32 1.53 6.24 -4.61
C LEU A 32 0.89 4.87 -4.59
N HIS A 33 0.97 4.14 -5.68
CA HIS A 33 0.69 2.70 -5.73
C HIS A 33 1.97 1.93 -6.04
N VAL A 34 2.17 0.80 -5.37
CA VAL A 34 3.32 -0.08 -5.60
C VAL A 34 2.83 -1.49 -5.90
N ALA A 35 3.08 -1.95 -7.12
CA ALA A 35 2.83 -3.32 -7.53
C ALA A 35 3.97 -4.24 -7.04
N ALA A 36 3.61 -5.36 -6.42
CA ALA A 36 4.58 -6.35 -5.99
C ALA A 36 5.26 -7.03 -7.19
N GLN A 37 6.57 -7.21 -7.12
CA GLN A 37 7.35 -7.88 -8.17
C GLN A 37 7.21 -9.41 -8.13
N ASP A 38 6.84 -9.96 -6.99
CA ASP A 38 6.84 -11.41 -6.72
C ASP A 38 5.85 -12.21 -7.57
N VAL A 39 4.80 -11.57 -8.12
CA VAL A 39 3.80 -12.25 -8.95
C VAL A 39 4.38 -12.72 -10.29
N GLU A 40 5.39 -12.05 -10.83
CA GLU A 40 6.03 -12.44 -12.10
C GLU A 40 7.11 -13.50 -11.93
N GLU A 41 7.87 -13.49 -10.84
CA GLU A 41 8.91 -14.50 -10.58
C GLU A 41 8.32 -15.90 -10.36
N PHE A 42 7.12 -16.01 -9.78
CA PHE A 42 6.44 -17.29 -9.64
C PHE A 42 5.97 -17.85 -10.99
N ALA A 43 5.53 -17.00 -11.91
CA ALA A 43 5.14 -17.41 -13.27
C ALA A 43 6.34 -17.72 -14.19
N ALA A 44 7.52 -17.16 -13.90
CA ALA A 44 8.73 -17.30 -14.70
C ALA A 44 9.68 -18.38 -14.22
N ARG A 45 9.36 -19.13 -13.14
CA ARG A 45 10.25 -20.19 -12.63
C ARG A 45 10.43 -21.33 -13.64
N PRO A 46 11.68 -21.70 -13.99
CA PRO A 46 12.00 -22.76 -14.96
C PRO A 46 11.58 -24.18 -14.52
N GLY A 47 11.07 -24.35 -13.30
CA GLY A 47 10.70 -25.66 -12.75
C GLY A 47 9.37 -26.23 -13.26
N ALA A 48 8.55 -25.48 -14.00
CA ALA A 48 7.35 -25.99 -14.65
C ALA A 48 7.63 -26.74 -15.98
N ARG A 49 8.90 -26.89 -16.36
CA ARG A 49 9.32 -27.53 -17.61
C ARG A 49 9.60 -29.05 -17.53
N LEU A 50 9.27 -29.70 -16.44
CA LEU A 50 9.34 -31.15 -16.33
C LEU A 50 8.03 -31.75 -16.81
N LEU A 51 7.95 -32.05 -18.08
CA LEU A 51 7.17 -33.05 -18.80
C LEU A 51 6.80 -32.57 -20.21
N GLY A 52 7.78 -32.38 -21.10
CA GLY A 52 7.67 -32.60 -22.57
C GLY A 52 6.48 -32.04 -23.36
N ARG A 53 5.63 -31.18 -22.83
CA ARG A 53 4.58 -30.47 -23.55
C ARG A 53 4.90 -29.00 -23.55
N HIS A 54 5.16 -28.44 -24.71
CA HIS A 54 5.21 -27.01 -24.92
C HIS A 54 3.79 -26.48 -24.65
N PRO A 55 3.55 -25.68 -23.61
CA PRO A 55 2.30 -24.92 -23.52
C PRO A 55 2.27 -23.97 -24.73
N PRO A 56 1.11 -23.78 -25.35
CA PRO A 56 0.97 -22.75 -26.37
C PRO A 56 1.38 -21.39 -25.79
N PRO A 57 1.97 -20.49 -26.60
CA PRO A 57 2.27 -19.15 -26.13
C PRO A 57 1.01 -18.52 -25.55
N PRO A 58 1.08 -17.82 -24.40
CA PRO A 58 -0.08 -17.21 -23.78
C PRO A 58 -0.74 -16.27 -24.79
N SER A 59 -1.97 -16.59 -25.19
CA SER A 59 -2.78 -15.74 -26.06
C SER A 59 -3.43 -14.66 -25.20
N GLY A 60 -2.72 -13.55 -24.98
CA GLY A 60 -3.21 -12.42 -24.19
C GLY A 60 -2.12 -11.37 -23.96
N PRO A 61 -2.48 -10.16 -23.54
CA PRO A 61 -1.50 -9.16 -23.14
C PRO A 61 -0.62 -9.74 -22.03
N PRO A 62 0.70 -9.42 -21.97
CA PRO A 62 1.57 -9.90 -20.92
C PRO A 62 1.03 -9.46 -19.56
N LEU A 63 1.04 -10.35 -18.57
CA LEU A 63 0.56 -10.09 -17.19
C LEU A 63 1.03 -8.74 -16.62
N ARG A 64 2.23 -8.33 -17.01
CA ARG A 64 2.78 -7.03 -16.65
C ARG A 64 1.97 -5.85 -17.19
N ALA A 65 1.49 -5.91 -18.43
CA ALA A 65 0.68 -4.84 -19.03
C ALA A 65 -0.68 -4.73 -18.34
N ILE A 66 -1.28 -5.85 -17.98
CA ILE A 66 -2.55 -5.89 -17.23
C ILE A 66 -2.36 -5.28 -15.84
N ALA A 67 -1.33 -5.68 -15.11
CA ALA A 67 -1.05 -5.13 -13.78
C ALA A 67 -0.73 -3.63 -13.81
N GLU A 68 -0.11 -3.14 -14.88
CA GLU A 68 0.17 -1.71 -15.03
C GLU A 68 -1.11 -0.93 -15.35
N GLU A 69 -2.00 -1.47 -16.17
CA GLU A 69 -3.31 -0.90 -16.48
C GLU A 69 -4.19 -0.84 -15.23
N GLU A 70 -4.23 -1.91 -14.43
CA GLU A 70 -4.96 -1.95 -13.16
C GLU A 70 -4.42 -0.91 -12.16
N ALA A 71 -3.10 -0.77 -12.05
CA ALA A 71 -2.47 0.23 -11.19
C ALA A 71 -2.82 1.67 -11.62
N GLN A 72 -2.84 1.93 -12.94
CA GLN A 72 -3.22 3.23 -13.47
C GLN A 72 -4.71 3.53 -13.24
N ALA A 73 -5.58 2.54 -13.42
CA ALA A 73 -7.01 2.68 -13.15
C ALA A 73 -7.27 2.99 -11.67
N LEU A 74 -6.62 2.26 -10.75
CA LEU A 74 -6.72 2.47 -9.32
C LEU A 74 -6.27 3.89 -8.91
N LEU A 75 -5.14 4.35 -9.44
CA LEU A 75 -4.64 5.71 -9.19
C LEU A 75 -5.58 6.79 -9.76
N ALA A 76 -6.18 6.55 -10.92
CA ALA A 76 -7.14 7.46 -11.52
C ALA A 76 -8.42 7.57 -10.68
N GLU A 77 -8.95 6.47 -10.17
CA GLU A 77 -10.10 6.45 -9.26
C GLU A 77 -9.78 7.19 -7.95
N ALA A 78 -8.62 6.92 -7.35
CA ALA A 78 -8.16 7.60 -6.16
C ALA A 78 -8.03 9.13 -6.37
N HIS A 79 -7.49 9.53 -7.53
CA HIS A 79 -7.38 10.94 -7.88
C HIS A 79 -8.73 11.62 -8.08
N ALA A 80 -9.66 10.95 -8.77
CA ALA A 80 -11.02 11.45 -8.94
C ALA A 80 -11.73 11.66 -7.60
N ARG A 81 -11.55 10.73 -6.65
CA ARG A 81 -12.11 10.84 -5.29
C ARG A 81 -11.46 11.95 -4.48
N LEU A 82 -10.14 12.12 -4.58
CA LEU A 82 -9.42 13.20 -3.89
C LEU A 82 -9.93 14.59 -4.33
N ALA A 83 -10.34 14.74 -5.58
CA ALA A 83 -10.86 15.97 -6.18
C ALA A 83 -9.93 17.20 -5.99
N ARG A 84 -8.62 16.95 -5.95
CA ARG A 84 -7.56 17.97 -5.81
C ARG A 84 -6.38 17.60 -6.72
N PRO A 85 -5.56 18.58 -7.12
CA PRO A 85 -4.33 18.31 -7.85
C PRO A 85 -3.43 17.34 -7.07
N ALA A 86 -2.99 16.26 -7.71
CA ALA A 86 -2.07 15.31 -7.15
C ALA A 86 -1.21 14.67 -8.25
N ARG A 87 0.00 14.30 -7.91
CA ARG A 87 0.88 13.50 -8.77
C ARG A 87 0.54 12.02 -8.59
N LEU A 88 0.30 11.31 -9.69
CA LEU A 88 0.08 9.86 -9.69
C LEU A 88 1.43 9.16 -9.86
N VAL A 89 1.76 8.27 -8.93
CA VAL A 89 3.05 7.57 -8.90
C VAL A 89 2.78 6.07 -8.83
N SER A 90 3.08 5.37 -9.91
CA SER A 90 3.11 3.91 -9.95
C SER A 90 4.56 3.45 -9.84
N ARG A 91 4.83 2.53 -8.93
CA ARG A 91 6.12 1.86 -8.76
C ARG A 91 5.94 0.35 -8.78
N ARG A 92 7.03 -0.35 -8.99
CA ARG A 92 7.08 -1.81 -8.95
C ARG A 92 8.32 -2.24 -8.19
N GLY A 93 8.19 -3.25 -7.34
CA GLY A 93 9.30 -3.76 -6.56
C GLY A 93 8.85 -4.44 -5.27
N ARG A 94 9.74 -4.44 -4.29
CA ARG A 94 9.38 -4.81 -2.92
C ARG A 94 8.60 -3.67 -2.29
N VAL A 95 7.30 -3.91 -2.10
CA VAL A 95 6.31 -2.88 -1.75
C VAL A 95 6.79 -2.00 -0.60
N GLU A 96 7.19 -2.60 0.50
CA GLU A 96 7.63 -1.87 1.69
C GLU A 96 8.87 -0.99 1.44
N ARG A 97 9.77 -1.43 0.58
CA ARG A 97 10.99 -0.68 0.26
C ARG A 97 10.72 0.47 -0.69
N GLU A 98 9.87 0.24 -1.68
CA GLU A 98 9.48 1.27 -2.64
C GLU A 98 8.68 2.39 -1.96
N VAL A 99 7.82 2.07 -0.99
CA VAL A 99 7.10 3.08 -0.21
C VAL A 99 8.06 3.91 0.62
N VAL A 100 8.99 3.28 1.36
CA VAL A 100 10.01 4.00 2.15
C VAL A 100 10.88 4.89 1.26
N ALA A 101 11.32 4.37 0.11
CA ALA A 101 12.13 5.15 -0.84
C ALA A 101 11.36 6.36 -1.41
N ALA A 102 10.04 6.23 -1.64
CA ALA A 102 9.21 7.33 -2.08
C ALA A 102 9.10 8.46 -1.03
N CYS A 103 9.26 8.13 0.25
CA CYS A 103 9.15 9.07 1.36
C CYS A 103 10.42 9.90 1.62
N ALA A 104 11.51 9.72 0.87
CA ALA A 104 12.80 10.37 1.13
C ALA A 104 12.71 11.91 1.23
N ASP A 105 11.85 12.52 0.41
CA ASP A 105 11.64 13.97 0.37
C ASP A 105 10.22 14.37 0.82
N ALA A 106 9.49 13.50 1.47
CA ALA A 106 8.15 13.76 1.97
C ALA A 106 8.18 14.31 3.40
N ASP A 107 7.17 15.10 3.76
CA ASP A 107 6.94 15.54 5.13
C ASP A 107 5.97 14.61 5.86
N LEU A 108 5.05 13.99 5.12
CA LEU A 108 3.99 13.14 5.67
C LEU A 108 3.67 11.97 4.75
N LEU A 109 3.54 10.78 5.34
CA LEU A 109 2.96 9.59 4.73
C LEU A 109 1.62 9.27 5.38
N ILE A 110 0.56 9.12 4.57
CA ILE A 110 -0.75 8.66 5.01
C ILE A 110 -0.93 7.21 4.53
N LEU A 111 -1.26 6.33 5.46
CA LEU A 111 -1.47 4.92 5.17
C LEU A 111 -2.53 4.31 6.10
N VAL A 112 -3.11 3.19 5.67
CA VAL A 112 -4.18 2.48 6.37
C VAL A 112 -3.61 1.27 7.11
N ARG A 113 -4.20 0.96 8.26
CA ARG A 113 -3.97 -0.31 8.97
C ARG A 113 -4.55 -1.45 8.15
N ASP A 114 -3.75 -2.43 7.84
CA ASP A 114 -4.06 -3.54 6.92
C ASP A 114 -4.04 -4.92 7.61
N GLY A 115 -3.97 -4.94 8.94
CA GLY A 115 -3.99 -6.16 9.74
C GLY A 115 -5.38 -6.50 10.29
N GLU A 116 -5.39 -7.11 11.47
CA GLU A 116 -6.63 -7.48 12.16
C GLU A 116 -7.35 -6.23 12.70
N LEU A 117 -8.68 -6.24 12.70
CA LEU A 117 -9.52 -5.19 13.31
C LEU A 117 -9.48 -5.30 14.84
N ARG A 118 -8.33 -5.01 15.41
CA ARG A 118 -8.06 -4.99 16.86
C ARG A 118 -6.95 -4.01 17.18
N LEU A 119 -6.96 -3.48 18.41
CA LEU A 119 -5.88 -2.62 18.87
C LEU A 119 -4.59 -3.43 19.12
N GLY A 120 -3.44 -2.79 18.89
CA GLY A 120 -2.13 -3.36 19.14
C GLY A 120 -1.42 -3.89 17.89
N PRO A 121 -0.35 -4.68 18.08
CA PRO A 121 0.59 -5.03 17.01
C PRO A 121 -0.02 -5.76 15.82
N LYS A 122 -1.07 -6.54 16.02
CA LYS A 122 -1.71 -7.30 14.94
C LYS A 122 -2.56 -6.47 13.99
N SER A 123 -2.79 -5.19 14.29
CA SER A 123 -3.49 -4.26 13.41
C SER A 123 -2.68 -3.84 12.18
N LEU A 124 -1.40 -4.18 12.13
CA LEU A 124 -0.50 -3.90 11.02
C LEU A 124 -0.02 -5.19 10.37
N GLY A 125 -0.16 -5.28 9.06
CA GLY A 125 0.50 -6.29 8.25
C GLY A 125 2.02 -6.12 8.24
N LYS A 126 2.74 -7.11 7.71
CA LYS A 126 4.22 -7.10 7.74
C LYS A 126 4.81 -5.92 6.95
N GLN A 127 4.27 -5.63 5.78
CA GLN A 127 4.75 -4.55 4.91
C GLN A 127 4.48 -3.19 5.54
N THR A 128 3.25 -2.97 6.03
CA THR A 128 2.85 -1.72 6.69
C THR A 128 3.65 -1.47 7.95
N ARG A 129 3.92 -2.50 8.75
CA ARG A 129 4.80 -2.39 9.92
C ARG A 129 6.20 -1.95 9.53
N PHE A 130 6.78 -2.59 8.51
CA PHE A 130 8.11 -2.19 8.01
C PHE A 130 8.14 -0.73 7.59
N VAL A 131 7.11 -0.28 6.86
CA VAL A 131 7.01 1.12 6.41
C VAL A 131 6.91 2.08 7.61
N VAL A 132 6.07 1.78 8.60
CA VAL A 132 5.92 2.60 9.81
C VAL A 132 7.25 2.73 10.57
N ASP A 133 7.99 1.63 10.68
CA ASP A 133 9.26 1.59 11.42
C ASP A 133 10.42 2.28 10.66
N HIS A 134 10.33 2.43 9.33
CA HIS A 134 11.45 2.90 8.50
C HIS A 134 11.15 4.16 7.67
N ALA A 135 9.93 4.69 7.69
CA ALA A 135 9.61 5.91 6.96
C ALA A 135 10.45 7.10 7.47
N PRO A 136 11.14 7.85 6.58
CA PRO A 136 11.99 8.97 6.98
C PRO A 136 11.18 10.27 7.20
N CYS A 137 9.87 10.19 7.30
CA CYS A 137 8.94 11.32 7.48
C CYS A 137 7.91 11.01 8.56
N GLN A 138 7.04 11.96 8.86
CA GLN A 138 5.91 11.72 9.73
C GLN A 138 4.95 10.70 9.10
N VAL A 139 4.32 9.87 9.93
CA VAL A 139 3.39 8.83 9.49
C VAL A 139 2.03 9.04 10.13
N LEU A 140 1.01 9.20 9.31
CA LEU A 140 -0.38 9.17 9.74
C LEU A 140 -0.97 7.80 9.43
N LEU A 141 -1.22 7.05 10.49
CA LEU A 141 -1.78 5.71 10.43
C LEU A 141 -3.27 5.76 10.76
N ILE A 142 -4.11 5.37 9.82
CA ILE A 142 -5.56 5.46 9.94
C ILE A 142 -6.24 4.07 9.92
N TRP A 143 -7.48 4.02 10.34
CA TRP A 143 -8.36 2.85 10.19
C TRP A 143 -9.21 3.02 8.93
N SER A 144 -9.43 1.95 8.18
CA SER A 144 -10.36 1.92 7.03
C SER A 144 -11.82 1.88 7.47
N GLU A 145 -12.07 1.42 8.69
CA GLU A 145 -13.37 1.33 9.35
C GLU A 145 -13.30 2.03 10.71
N PRO A 146 -14.41 2.23 11.41
CA PRO A 146 -14.37 2.74 12.78
C PRO A 146 -13.39 1.92 13.65
N PRO A 147 -12.53 2.58 14.45
CA PRO A 147 -11.53 1.88 15.24
C PRO A 147 -12.20 0.92 16.22
N PRO A 148 -11.61 -0.27 16.46
CA PRO A 148 -12.13 -1.21 17.45
C PRO A 148 -12.05 -0.62 18.87
N GLY A 149 -12.91 -1.09 19.75
CA GLY A 149 -12.93 -0.65 21.14
C GLY A 149 -11.70 -1.12 21.93
N THR A 150 -11.49 -0.51 23.08
CA THR A 150 -10.35 -0.81 23.98
C THR A 150 -10.39 -2.22 24.57
N GLU A 151 -11.53 -2.88 24.58
CA GLU A 151 -11.71 -4.28 24.96
C GLU A 151 -10.91 -5.26 24.06
N THR A 152 -10.51 -4.83 22.88
CA THR A 152 -9.65 -5.63 21.97
C THR A 152 -8.18 -5.63 22.38
N ILE A 153 -7.77 -4.81 23.35
CA ILE A 153 -6.40 -4.79 23.87
C ILE A 153 -6.16 -6.07 24.67
N PRO A 154 -5.14 -6.87 24.33
CA PRO A 154 -4.83 -8.06 25.11
C PRO A 154 -4.40 -7.69 26.53
N PRO A 155 -4.70 -8.52 27.53
CA PRO A 155 -4.20 -8.29 28.89
C PRO A 155 -2.67 -8.25 28.90
N PRO A 156 -2.05 -7.50 29.84
CA PRO A 156 -0.61 -7.48 29.97
C PRO A 156 -0.11 -8.91 30.24
N PRO A 157 1.09 -9.26 29.76
CA PRO A 157 1.69 -10.56 30.08
C PRO A 157 1.83 -10.70 31.61
N PRO A 158 1.65 -11.93 32.14
CA PRO A 158 1.89 -12.15 33.57
C PRO A 158 3.31 -11.72 33.90
N HIS A 159 3.47 -10.89 34.95
CA HIS A 159 4.79 -10.49 35.42
C HIS A 159 5.54 -11.76 35.85
N GLU A 160 6.61 -12.08 35.17
CA GLU A 160 7.58 -13.04 35.69
C GLU A 160 8.15 -12.44 36.99
N ARG A 161 7.89 -13.15 38.08
CA ARG A 161 8.44 -12.80 39.41
C ARG A 161 9.82 -13.36 39.58
#